data_584d5a10644f0cc793f143db28720c67
#
_entry.id   584d5a10644f0cc793f143db28720c67
#
_cell.length_a   1.000
_cell.length_b   1.000
_cell.length_c   1.000
_cell.angle_alpha   90.00
_cell.angle_beta   90.00
_cell.angle_gamma   90.00
#
_symmetry.space_group_name_H-M   'P 1'
#
loop_
_entity.id
_entity.type
_entity.pdbx_description
1 polymer ?
#
loop_
_entity_poly.entity_id
_entity_poly.type
_entity_poly.pdbx_seq_one_letter_code
_entity_poly.pdbx_strand_id
1 'polypeptide(L)'
;MTGTRPESKSAAVAVETFLAVIDAPLAAYLESCVHCGECAEACPFYLTTEDPKYTPTHKLRPMVRAYQRHKSPFAPIKRALGLAPDEVTEAELDEWSPLVFDSCTLCGRCTIVCPMGIDIAGAVRKMREGMTAGGFAPADLYMAADRAMTTGSPLGVQVKALKKTIEIQEKKTGIPVPLDVKGADYMVILSAMEEIGFPEVIGALSRLFQQAGVRWTISTQTFEATNVGIQMGSKAVAA
;
A
#
# COMPACT_ATOMS: atom_id res chain seq x y z
N MET A 1 2.05 -13.39 8.19
CA MET A 1 2.04 -12.16 9.03
C MET A 1 0.58 -11.82 9.27
N THR A 2 0.17 -11.79 10.53
CA THR A 2 -1.16 -11.34 10.94
C THR A 2 -1.24 -9.82 10.78
N GLY A 3 -2.40 -9.27 10.44
CA GLY A 3 -2.61 -7.82 10.35
C GLY A 3 -2.50 -7.09 11.70
N THR A 4 -2.14 -7.80 12.76
CA THR A 4 -2.00 -7.27 14.11
C THR A 4 -0.65 -6.58 14.32
N ARG A 5 -0.67 -5.49 15.07
CA ARG A 5 0.53 -4.76 15.46
C ARG A 5 1.40 -5.64 16.36
N PRO A 6 2.73 -5.72 16.14
CA PRO A 6 3.64 -6.37 17.09
C PRO A 6 3.58 -5.71 18.48
N GLU A 7 3.79 -6.48 19.55
CA GLU A 7 3.79 -5.99 20.92
C GLU A 7 4.88 -4.94 21.19
N SER A 8 6.01 -5.06 20.49
CA SER A 8 7.13 -4.11 20.57
C SER A 8 7.69 -3.82 19.19
N LYS A 9 8.25 -2.62 19.02
CA LYS A 9 9.02 -2.27 17.82
C LYS A 9 10.33 -3.04 17.83
N SER A 10 10.80 -3.41 16.63
CA SER A 10 12.09 -4.07 16.45
C SER A 10 12.71 -3.73 15.10
N ALA A 11 13.81 -2.97 15.13
CA ALA A 11 14.59 -2.69 13.93
C ALA A 11 15.20 -3.97 13.34
N ALA A 12 15.57 -4.94 14.18
CA ALA A 12 16.11 -6.21 13.71
C ALA A 12 15.09 -6.98 12.85
N VAL A 13 13.83 -7.06 13.27
CA VAL A 13 12.74 -7.70 12.50
C VAL A 13 12.49 -6.94 11.20
N ALA A 14 12.50 -5.60 11.21
CA ALA A 14 12.36 -4.80 10.02
C ALA A 14 13.48 -5.08 9.01
N VAL A 15 14.74 -5.07 9.46
CA VAL A 15 15.93 -5.35 8.64
C VAL A 15 15.92 -6.77 8.08
N GLU A 16 15.60 -7.77 8.90
CA GLU A 16 15.46 -9.15 8.44
C GLU A 16 14.41 -9.25 7.31
N THR A 17 13.26 -8.61 7.50
CA THR A 17 12.22 -8.58 6.48
C THR A 17 12.66 -7.81 5.23
N PHE A 18 13.35 -6.67 5.35
CA PHE A 18 13.93 -5.98 4.20
C PHE A 18 14.82 -6.93 3.39
N LEU A 19 15.72 -7.62 4.07
CA LEU A 19 16.64 -8.56 3.42
C LEU A 19 15.90 -9.74 2.79
N ALA A 20 14.82 -10.21 3.38
CA ALA A 20 14.02 -11.32 2.84
C ALA A 20 13.26 -10.94 1.56
N VAL A 21 12.76 -9.70 1.47
CA VAL A 21 11.98 -9.24 0.31
C VAL A 21 12.83 -8.71 -0.84
N ILE A 22 14.14 -8.52 -0.65
CA ILE A 22 15.07 -8.12 -1.71
C ILE A 22 15.37 -9.33 -2.59
N ASP A 23 14.66 -9.41 -3.70
CA ASP A 23 14.90 -10.32 -4.81
C ASP A 23 15.96 -9.77 -5.79
N ALA A 24 16.32 -10.54 -6.81
CA ALA A 24 17.35 -10.13 -7.77
C ALA A 24 16.98 -8.83 -8.52
N PRO A 25 15.74 -8.62 -9.00
CA PRO A 25 15.35 -7.33 -9.60
C PRO A 25 15.51 -6.15 -8.63
N LEU A 26 15.04 -6.27 -7.38
CA LEU A 26 15.19 -5.18 -6.42
C LEU A 26 16.66 -4.93 -6.07
N ALA A 27 17.47 -5.96 -5.90
CA ALA A 27 18.91 -5.80 -5.68
C ALA A 27 19.56 -5.02 -6.82
N ALA A 28 19.25 -5.37 -8.08
CA ALA A 28 19.72 -4.62 -9.24
C ALA A 28 19.26 -3.15 -9.22
N TYR A 29 18.02 -2.87 -8.84
CA TYR A 29 17.52 -1.50 -8.70
C TYR A 29 18.25 -0.71 -7.61
N LEU A 30 18.54 -1.33 -6.46
CA LEU A 30 19.28 -0.67 -5.37
C LEU A 30 20.72 -0.34 -5.76
N GLU A 31 21.35 -1.13 -6.64
CA GLU A 31 22.72 -0.90 -7.15
C GLU A 31 22.75 0.07 -8.36
N SER A 32 21.69 0.16 -9.15
CA SER A 32 21.70 0.94 -10.39
C SER A 32 21.25 2.39 -10.23
N CYS A 33 20.79 2.79 -9.05
CA CYS A 33 20.37 4.17 -8.80
C CYS A 33 21.55 5.14 -8.86
N VAL A 34 21.53 6.05 -9.83
CA VAL A 34 22.58 7.06 -10.07
C VAL A 34 22.28 8.39 -9.39
N HIS A 35 21.24 8.46 -8.57
CA HIS A 35 20.82 9.66 -7.83
C HIS A 35 20.63 10.91 -8.71
N CYS A 36 20.12 10.77 -9.94
CA CYS A 36 19.91 11.85 -10.90
C CYS A 36 18.86 12.89 -10.49
N GLY A 37 17.94 12.55 -9.57
CA GLY A 37 16.90 13.47 -9.08
C GLY A 37 15.57 13.44 -9.85
N GLU A 38 15.49 12.88 -11.07
CA GLU A 38 14.29 12.87 -11.90
C GLU A 38 13.02 12.39 -11.18
N CYS A 39 13.16 11.42 -10.29
CA CYS A 39 12.04 10.92 -9.50
C CYS A 39 11.48 11.96 -8.51
N ALA A 40 12.28 12.95 -8.08
CA ALA A 40 11.84 14.04 -7.22
C ALA A 40 10.90 14.97 -7.99
N GLU A 41 11.28 15.36 -9.22
CA GLU A 41 10.49 16.23 -10.08
C GLU A 41 9.11 15.67 -10.48
N ALA A 42 8.91 14.35 -10.32
CA ALA A 42 7.62 13.71 -10.53
C ALA A 42 6.81 13.50 -9.24
N CYS A 43 7.43 13.72 -8.06
CA CYS A 43 6.79 13.41 -6.78
C CYS A 43 5.96 14.61 -6.26
N PRO A 44 4.62 14.47 -6.07
CA PRO A 44 3.79 15.56 -5.56
C PRO A 44 4.25 16.11 -4.21
N PHE A 45 4.74 15.23 -3.33
CA PHE A 45 5.21 15.63 -2.00
C PHE A 45 6.51 16.44 -2.07
N TYR A 46 7.44 16.08 -2.96
CA TYR A 46 8.63 16.89 -3.18
C TYR A 46 8.29 18.22 -3.83
N LEU A 47 7.49 18.24 -4.89
CA LEU A 47 7.09 19.47 -5.59
C LEU A 47 6.35 20.47 -4.71
N THR A 48 5.65 20.00 -3.68
CA THR A 48 4.93 20.89 -2.75
C THR A 48 5.82 21.45 -1.66
N THR A 49 6.85 20.70 -1.25
CA THR A 49 7.67 21.03 -0.08
C THR A 49 9.06 21.52 -0.43
N GLU A 50 9.57 21.11 -1.59
CA GLU A 50 10.97 21.28 -2.05
C GLU A 50 12.01 20.72 -1.07
N ASP A 51 11.56 19.93 -0.07
CA ASP A 51 12.43 19.33 0.93
C ASP A 51 13.00 17.99 0.41
N PRO A 52 14.34 17.83 0.34
CA PRO A 52 14.99 16.61 -0.17
C PRO A 52 14.57 15.32 0.51
N LYS A 53 14.09 15.36 1.77
CA LYS A 53 13.61 14.17 2.48
C LYS A 53 12.40 13.51 1.81
N TYR A 54 11.61 14.26 1.03
CA TYR A 54 10.47 13.73 0.28
C TYR A 54 10.83 13.13 -1.08
N THR A 55 12.11 13.20 -1.47
CA THR A 55 12.59 12.52 -2.69
C THR A 55 12.29 11.02 -2.61
N PRO A 56 11.69 10.42 -3.66
CA PRO A 56 11.30 9.01 -3.63
C PRO A 56 12.42 8.03 -3.27
N THR A 57 13.63 8.24 -3.80
CA THR A 57 14.79 7.39 -3.47
C THR A 57 15.28 7.60 -2.03
N HIS A 58 15.12 8.79 -1.46
CA HIS A 58 15.46 9.03 -0.05
C HIS A 58 14.64 8.13 0.89
N LYS A 59 13.36 7.91 0.57
CA LYS A 59 12.47 7.06 1.37
C LYS A 59 12.95 5.61 1.49
N LEU A 60 13.78 5.14 0.56
CA LEU A 60 14.34 3.79 0.55
C LEU A 60 15.65 3.66 1.34
N ARG A 61 16.20 4.76 1.86
CA ARG A 61 17.53 4.79 2.46
C ARG A 61 17.79 3.73 3.55
N PRO A 62 16.88 3.49 4.53
CA PRO A 62 17.09 2.42 5.51
C PRO A 62 17.22 1.04 4.88
N MET A 63 16.38 0.71 3.89
CA MET A 63 16.45 -0.56 3.17
C MET A 63 17.73 -0.69 2.33
N VAL A 64 18.14 0.40 1.66
CA VAL A 64 19.40 0.45 0.89
C VAL A 64 20.58 0.20 1.82
N ARG A 65 20.63 0.85 2.97
CA ARG A 65 21.70 0.65 3.98
C ARG A 65 21.73 -0.77 4.49
N ALA A 66 20.58 -1.35 4.85
CA ALA A 66 20.50 -2.74 5.27
C ALA A 66 21.02 -3.68 4.18
N TYR A 67 20.65 -3.47 2.93
CA TYR A 67 21.14 -4.24 1.78
C TYR A 67 22.66 -4.09 1.63
N GLN A 68 23.18 -2.87 1.61
CA GLN A 68 24.62 -2.61 1.44
C GLN A 68 25.46 -3.22 2.56
N ARG A 69 24.93 -3.25 3.78
CA ARG A 69 25.61 -3.83 4.94
C ARG A 69 25.63 -5.36 4.94
N HIS A 70 24.52 -5.99 4.50
CA HIS A 70 24.32 -7.42 4.72
C HIS A 70 24.32 -8.27 3.45
N LYS A 71 23.86 -7.76 2.31
CA LYS A 71 23.64 -8.55 1.08
C LYS A 71 24.41 -8.09 -0.15
N SER A 72 24.94 -6.87 -0.19
CA SER A 72 25.68 -6.40 -1.37
C SER A 72 26.90 -7.31 -1.65
N PRO A 73 27.39 -7.39 -2.89
CA PRO A 73 28.45 -8.34 -3.28
C PRO A 73 29.70 -8.29 -2.40
N PHE A 74 30.05 -7.13 -1.87
CA PHE A 74 31.23 -6.93 -1.02
C PHE A 74 30.91 -6.69 0.45
N ALA A 75 29.68 -6.95 0.90
CA ALA A 75 29.25 -6.70 2.27
C ALA A 75 30.15 -7.35 3.34
N PRO A 76 30.59 -8.62 3.22
CA PRO A 76 31.49 -9.23 4.22
C PRO A 76 32.82 -8.49 4.33
N ILE A 77 33.40 -8.12 3.20
CA ILE A 77 34.69 -7.41 3.15
C ILE A 77 34.54 -6.01 3.74
N LYS A 78 33.50 -5.27 3.34
CA LYS A 78 33.24 -3.93 3.89
C LYS A 78 33.05 -3.96 5.39
N ARG A 79 32.34 -4.96 5.93
CA ARG A 79 32.17 -5.12 7.38
C ARG A 79 33.49 -5.41 8.09
N ALA A 80 34.29 -6.32 7.54
CA ALA A 80 35.61 -6.65 8.12
C ALA A 80 36.56 -5.46 8.15
N LEU A 81 36.48 -4.56 7.17
CA LEU A 81 37.28 -3.33 7.06
C LEU A 81 36.67 -2.12 7.79
N GLY A 82 35.52 -2.24 8.44
CA GLY A 82 34.84 -1.12 9.08
C GLY A 82 34.27 -0.09 8.08
N LEU A 83 34.11 -0.46 6.80
CA LEU A 83 33.60 0.41 5.73
C LEU A 83 32.10 0.19 5.43
N ALA A 84 31.45 -0.73 6.16
CA ALA A 84 30.03 -0.96 6.00
C ALA A 84 29.20 0.21 6.59
N PRO A 85 28.05 0.54 5.99
CA PRO A 85 27.14 1.51 6.60
C PRO A 85 26.72 1.10 8.01
N ASP A 86 26.32 2.07 8.84
CA ASP A 86 25.82 1.80 10.18
C ASP A 86 24.53 0.95 10.16
N GLU A 87 24.26 0.27 11.26
CA GLU A 87 23.01 -0.47 11.45
C GLU A 87 21.80 0.48 11.40
N VAL A 88 20.70 -0.03 10.91
CA VAL A 88 19.43 0.67 10.94
C VAL A 88 18.86 0.61 12.36
N THR A 89 18.52 1.75 12.92
CA THR A 89 18.02 1.86 14.30
C THR A 89 16.50 2.03 14.34
N GLU A 90 15.91 1.77 15.51
CA GLU A 90 14.47 2.01 15.75
C GLU A 90 14.12 3.49 15.63
N ALA A 91 14.95 4.37 16.18
CA ALA A 91 14.75 5.81 16.08
C ALA A 91 14.73 6.30 14.61
N GLU A 92 15.62 5.75 13.79
CA GLU A 92 15.62 6.05 12.35
C GLU A 92 14.34 5.54 11.68
N LEU A 93 13.90 4.32 11.94
CA LEU A 93 12.66 3.79 11.35
C LEU A 93 11.42 4.56 11.80
N ASP A 94 11.41 5.08 13.02
CA ASP A 94 10.35 5.98 13.50
C ASP A 94 10.34 7.31 12.73
N GLU A 95 11.50 7.90 12.47
CA GLU A 95 11.63 9.11 11.65
C GLU A 95 11.20 8.87 10.20
N TRP A 96 11.51 7.67 9.65
CA TRP A 96 11.14 7.31 8.27
C TRP A 96 9.67 6.91 8.10
N SER A 97 8.97 6.54 9.17
CA SER A 97 7.57 6.10 9.10
C SER A 97 6.67 7.11 8.37
N PRO A 98 6.60 8.39 8.73
CA PRO A 98 5.78 9.36 7.99
C PRO A 98 6.25 9.58 6.55
N LEU A 99 7.55 9.45 6.27
CA LEU A 99 8.07 9.59 4.91
C LEU A 99 7.61 8.46 4.00
N VAL A 100 7.51 7.26 4.54
CA VAL A 100 7.18 6.05 3.78
C VAL A 100 5.67 5.82 3.69
N PHE A 101 4.92 6.10 4.77
CA PHE A 101 3.48 5.84 4.83
C PHE A 101 2.63 7.05 4.48
N ASP A 102 2.91 8.23 5.06
CA ASP A 102 2.04 9.40 4.91
C ASP A 102 2.39 10.22 3.67
N SER A 103 3.69 10.25 3.31
CA SER A 103 4.19 11.04 2.19
C SER A 103 4.39 10.23 0.90
N CYS A 104 3.71 9.09 0.75
CA CYS A 104 3.77 8.28 -0.47
C CYS A 104 2.44 7.57 -0.70
N THR A 105 1.77 7.91 -1.80
CA THR A 105 0.51 7.27 -2.24
C THR A 105 0.73 6.06 -3.14
N LEU A 106 1.98 5.61 -3.36
CA LEU A 106 2.35 4.54 -4.30
C LEU A 106 1.85 4.79 -5.74
N CYS A 107 1.71 6.06 -6.15
CA CYS A 107 1.15 6.45 -7.45
C CYS A 107 1.99 6.04 -8.68
N GLY A 108 3.24 5.61 -8.51
CA GLY A 108 4.11 5.11 -9.57
C GLY A 108 4.77 6.19 -10.45
N ARG A 109 4.47 7.48 -10.27
CA ARG A 109 5.07 8.54 -11.11
C ARG A 109 6.60 8.49 -11.12
N CYS A 110 7.23 8.30 -9.97
CA CYS A 110 8.67 8.18 -9.84
C CYS A 110 9.26 6.98 -10.59
N THR A 111 8.50 5.89 -10.72
CA THR A 111 8.87 4.71 -11.53
C THR A 111 8.84 5.05 -13.01
N ILE A 112 7.81 5.77 -13.48
CA ILE A 112 7.62 6.08 -14.91
C ILE A 112 8.72 6.98 -15.45
N VAL A 113 9.17 7.96 -14.66
CA VAL A 113 10.19 8.93 -15.09
C VAL A 113 11.63 8.46 -14.86
N CYS A 114 11.82 7.31 -14.20
CA CYS A 114 13.16 6.84 -13.89
C CYS A 114 13.92 6.41 -15.16
N PRO A 115 15.03 7.08 -15.53
CA PRO A 115 15.78 6.73 -16.75
C PRO A 115 16.45 5.36 -16.65
N MET A 116 16.65 4.86 -15.42
CA MET A 116 17.21 3.52 -15.17
C MET A 116 16.13 2.43 -15.09
N GLY A 117 14.86 2.76 -15.29
CA GLY A 117 13.76 1.79 -15.25
C GLY A 117 13.50 1.18 -13.87
N ILE A 118 13.90 1.86 -12.79
CA ILE A 118 13.74 1.36 -11.41
C ILE A 118 12.27 1.43 -11.01
N ASP A 119 11.70 0.30 -10.56
CA ASP A 119 10.39 0.29 -9.92
C ASP A 119 10.48 0.83 -8.48
N ILE A 120 10.55 2.17 -8.37
CA ILE A 120 10.68 2.86 -7.09
C ILE A 120 9.42 2.67 -6.23
N ALA A 121 8.23 2.70 -6.83
CA ALA A 121 6.98 2.50 -6.10
C ALA A 121 6.88 1.08 -5.52
N GLY A 122 7.27 0.06 -6.29
CA GLY A 122 7.38 -1.32 -5.82
C GLY A 122 8.41 -1.48 -4.71
N ALA A 123 9.56 -0.79 -4.81
CA ALA A 123 10.57 -0.78 -3.76
C ALA A 123 10.04 -0.15 -2.45
N VAL A 124 9.31 0.97 -2.53
CA VAL A 124 8.65 1.59 -1.35
C VAL A 124 7.62 0.64 -0.73
N ARG A 125 6.86 -0.09 -1.54
CA ARG A 125 5.93 -1.11 -1.03
C ARG A 125 6.65 -2.21 -0.26
N LYS A 126 7.79 -2.69 -0.77
CA LYS A 126 8.62 -3.68 -0.07
C LYS A 126 9.27 -3.10 1.21
N MET A 127 9.63 -1.81 1.18
CA MET A 127 10.07 -1.09 2.39
C MET A 127 8.97 -1.09 3.46
N ARG A 128 7.71 -0.81 3.08
CA ARG A 128 6.56 -0.88 4.00
C ARG A 128 6.38 -2.27 4.60
N GLU A 129 6.60 -3.33 3.84
CA GLU A 129 6.51 -4.72 4.33
C GLU A 129 7.42 -4.94 5.54
N GLY A 130 8.69 -4.52 5.45
CA GLY A 130 9.62 -4.63 6.57
C GLY A 130 9.29 -3.70 7.74
N MET A 131 8.92 -2.45 7.46
CA MET A 131 8.52 -1.52 8.52
C MET A 131 7.27 -2.00 9.27
N THR A 132 6.30 -2.55 8.56
CA THR A 132 5.10 -3.16 9.17
C THR A 132 5.46 -4.36 10.01
N ALA A 133 6.33 -5.26 9.52
CA ALA A 133 6.78 -6.41 10.30
C ALA A 133 7.51 -6.00 11.59
N GLY A 134 8.31 -4.93 11.54
CA GLY A 134 9.03 -4.37 12.68
C GLY A 134 8.19 -3.48 13.61
N GLY A 135 6.91 -3.24 13.34
CA GLY A 135 6.04 -2.43 14.21
C GLY A 135 6.09 -0.92 13.95
N PHE A 136 6.64 -0.47 12.82
CA PHE A 136 6.83 0.96 12.47
C PHE A 136 5.76 1.53 11.55
N ALA A 137 4.77 0.76 11.11
CA ALA A 137 3.62 1.31 10.39
C ALA A 137 2.71 2.13 11.34
N PRO A 138 1.95 3.11 10.82
CA PRO A 138 0.96 3.85 11.59
C PRO A 138 -0.04 2.92 12.30
N ALA A 139 -0.43 3.26 13.54
CA ALA A 139 -1.33 2.46 14.35
C ALA A 139 -2.69 2.22 13.65
N ASP A 140 -3.20 3.24 12.97
CA ASP A 140 -4.48 3.18 12.27
C ASP A 140 -4.48 2.17 11.11
N LEU A 141 -3.34 1.94 10.45
CA LEU A 141 -3.23 0.92 9.42
C LEU A 141 -3.34 -0.50 10.00
N TYR A 142 -2.75 -0.76 11.17
CA TYR A 142 -2.92 -2.07 11.84
C TYR A 142 -4.37 -2.30 12.24
N MET A 143 -5.05 -1.28 12.79
CA MET A 143 -6.48 -1.38 13.12
C MET A 143 -7.34 -1.61 11.88
N ALA A 144 -7.04 -0.92 10.78
CA ALA A 144 -7.75 -1.11 9.52
C ALA A 144 -7.51 -2.51 8.94
N ALA A 145 -6.27 -3.03 9.06
CA ALA A 145 -5.94 -4.39 8.64
C ALA A 145 -6.67 -5.45 9.45
N ASP A 146 -6.69 -5.32 10.78
CA ASP A 146 -7.41 -6.23 11.66
C ASP A 146 -8.92 -6.24 11.36
N ARG A 147 -9.52 -5.05 11.14
CA ARG A 147 -10.92 -4.94 10.71
C ARG A 147 -11.15 -5.60 9.35
N ALA A 148 -10.28 -5.36 8.38
CA ALA A 148 -10.40 -5.96 7.05
C ALA A 148 -10.38 -7.50 7.13
N MET A 149 -9.50 -8.07 7.95
CA MET A 149 -9.39 -9.51 8.12
C MET A 149 -10.56 -10.12 8.90
N THR A 150 -11.19 -9.36 9.80
CA THR A 150 -12.28 -9.87 10.65
C THR A 150 -13.66 -9.61 10.07
N THR A 151 -13.85 -8.49 9.36
CA THR A 151 -15.16 -8.05 8.85
C THR A 151 -15.26 -7.96 7.34
N GLY A 152 -14.13 -8.10 6.62
CA GLY A 152 -14.03 -7.87 5.18
C GLY A 152 -13.95 -6.40 4.77
N SER A 153 -13.98 -5.46 5.74
CA SER A 153 -13.92 -4.02 5.47
C SER A 153 -12.93 -3.32 6.42
N PRO A 154 -11.94 -2.56 5.92
CA PRO A 154 -11.02 -1.78 6.75
C PRO A 154 -11.71 -0.72 7.59
N LEU A 155 -12.82 -0.16 7.15
CA LEU A 155 -13.64 0.79 7.89
C LEU A 155 -14.73 0.11 8.73
N GLY A 156 -14.85 -1.23 8.66
CA GLY A 156 -15.83 -2.01 9.41
C GLY A 156 -17.25 -1.91 8.87
N VAL A 157 -17.41 -1.62 7.58
CA VAL A 157 -18.73 -1.63 6.91
C VAL A 157 -19.24 -3.07 6.89
N GLN A 158 -20.44 -3.26 7.41
CA GLN A 158 -21.10 -4.56 7.44
C GLN A 158 -22.04 -4.73 6.25
N VAL A 159 -22.20 -5.96 5.76
CA VAL A 159 -23.17 -6.31 4.71
C VAL A 159 -24.58 -5.77 4.97
N LYS A 160 -24.99 -5.69 6.24
CA LYS A 160 -26.27 -5.13 6.63
C LYS A 160 -26.37 -3.63 6.28
N ALA A 161 -25.28 -2.88 6.46
CA ALA A 161 -25.22 -1.46 6.12
C ALA A 161 -25.28 -1.27 4.60
N LEU A 162 -24.47 -2.05 3.85
CA LEU A 162 -24.51 -2.08 2.39
C LEU A 162 -25.93 -2.33 1.85
N LYS A 163 -26.61 -3.39 2.33
CA LYS A 163 -27.97 -3.71 1.91
C LYS A 163 -28.95 -2.55 2.18
N LYS A 164 -28.85 -1.92 3.35
CA LYS A 164 -29.69 -0.77 3.68
C LYS A 164 -29.43 0.44 2.77
N THR A 165 -28.16 0.70 2.46
CA THR A 165 -27.78 1.77 1.51
C THR A 165 -28.33 1.48 0.12
N ILE A 166 -28.22 0.24 -0.35
CA ILE A 166 -28.79 -0.21 -1.63
C ILE A 166 -30.30 0.01 -1.65
N GLU A 167 -31.05 -0.44 -0.63
CA GLU A 167 -32.51 -0.23 -0.55
C GLU A 167 -32.92 1.25 -0.64
N ILE A 168 -32.11 2.14 -0.02
CA ILE A 168 -32.35 3.59 -0.11
C ILE A 168 -32.14 4.08 -1.54
N GLN A 169 -31.07 3.62 -2.21
CA GLN A 169 -30.78 4.04 -3.58
C GLN A 169 -31.79 3.47 -4.59
N GLU A 170 -32.25 2.24 -4.42
CA GLU A 170 -33.33 1.65 -5.22
C GLU A 170 -34.63 2.45 -5.10
N LYS A 171 -35.01 2.85 -3.89
CA LYS A 171 -36.17 3.72 -3.67
C LYS A 171 -36.05 5.08 -4.34
N LYS A 172 -34.85 5.67 -4.35
CA LYS A 172 -34.58 6.98 -4.98
C LYS A 172 -34.56 6.90 -6.50
N THR A 173 -34.05 5.82 -7.06
CA THR A 173 -33.83 5.66 -8.51
C THR A 173 -34.99 4.96 -9.21
N GLY A 174 -35.74 4.12 -8.49
CA GLY A 174 -36.72 3.20 -9.04
C GLY A 174 -36.10 2.01 -9.77
N ILE A 175 -34.77 1.79 -9.64
CA ILE A 175 -34.03 0.79 -10.37
C ILE A 175 -33.40 -0.21 -9.36
N PRO A 176 -33.61 -1.51 -9.56
CA PRO A 176 -33.01 -2.51 -8.68
C PRO A 176 -31.49 -2.58 -8.83
N VAL A 177 -30.80 -2.82 -7.72
CA VAL A 177 -29.35 -3.05 -7.66
C VAL A 177 -29.11 -4.55 -7.45
N PRO A 178 -28.56 -5.26 -8.44
CA PRO A 178 -28.43 -6.70 -8.35
C PRO A 178 -27.33 -7.10 -7.34
N LEU A 179 -27.70 -7.99 -6.39
CA LEU A 179 -26.78 -8.53 -5.39
C LEU A 179 -26.56 -10.03 -5.64
N ASP A 180 -25.30 -10.46 -5.55
CA ASP A 180 -24.88 -11.88 -5.62
C ASP A 180 -25.41 -12.66 -6.83
N VAL A 181 -25.64 -11.97 -7.97
CA VAL A 181 -26.15 -12.60 -9.20
C VAL A 181 -25.04 -13.43 -9.85
N LYS A 182 -25.23 -14.73 -9.89
CA LYS A 182 -24.32 -15.65 -10.58
C LYS A 182 -24.41 -15.48 -12.10
N GLY A 183 -23.26 -15.47 -12.76
CA GLY A 183 -23.18 -15.34 -14.21
C GLY A 183 -23.44 -13.91 -14.72
N ALA A 184 -23.33 -12.90 -13.87
CA ALA A 184 -23.25 -11.50 -14.29
C ALA A 184 -21.96 -11.27 -15.08
N ASP A 185 -22.00 -10.38 -16.08
CA ASP A 185 -20.84 -10.06 -16.92
C ASP A 185 -19.82 -9.19 -16.18
N TYR A 186 -20.30 -8.39 -15.20
CA TYR A 186 -19.47 -7.50 -14.41
C TYR A 186 -19.81 -7.60 -12.92
N MET A 187 -18.78 -7.71 -12.10
CA MET A 187 -18.88 -7.54 -10.67
C MET A 187 -18.33 -6.15 -10.30
N VAL A 188 -19.15 -5.34 -9.66
CA VAL A 188 -18.74 -4.02 -9.16
C VAL A 188 -18.29 -4.17 -7.73
N ILE A 189 -17.08 -3.70 -7.47
CA ILE A 189 -16.51 -3.62 -6.13
C ILE A 189 -16.45 -2.13 -5.78
N LEU A 190 -16.98 -1.79 -4.61
CA LEU A 190 -17.06 -0.42 -4.10
C LEU A 190 -15.91 -0.16 -3.13
N SER A 191 -15.72 1.09 -2.74
CA SER A 191 -14.96 1.44 -1.55
C SER A 191 -15.91 1.77 -0.39
N ALA A 192 -15.43 1.66 0.84
CA ALA A 192 -16.21 2.06 2.01
C ALA A 192 -16.69 3.52 1.93
N MET A 193 -15.95 4.39 1.25
CA MET A 193 -16.35 5.78 1.04
C MET A 193 -17.56 5.90 0.10
N GLU A 194 -17.65 5.07 -0.94
CA GLU A 194 -18.80 5.04 -1.84
C GLU A 194 -20.04 4.45 -1.16
N GLU A 195 -19.84 3.56 -0.18
CA GLU A 195 -20.95 2.97 0.56
C GLU A 195 -21.54 3.92 1.61
N ILE A 196 -20.68 4.66 2.32
CA ILE A 196 -21.07 5.50 3.47
C ILE A 196 -21.10 6.98 3.11
N GLY A 197 -20.05 7.48 2.43
CA GLY A 197 -19.87 8.90 2.14
C GLY A 197 -20.57 9.38 0.89
N PHE A 198 -20.62 8.55 -0.15
CA PHE A 198 -21.18 8.89 -1.46
C PHE A 198 -22.13 7.79 -2.00
N PRO A 199 -23.16 7.41 -1.23
CA PRO A 199 -24.02 6.28 -1.58
C PRO A 199 -24.81 6.47 -2.89
N GLU A 200 -24.95 7.70 -3.37
CA GLU A 200 -25.56 8.01 -4.67
C GLU A 200 -24.81 7.41 -5.87
N VAL A 201 -23.54 7.07 -5.70
CA VAL A 201 -22.74 6.37 -6.74
C VAL A 201 -23.39 5.02 -7.09
N ILE A 202 -23.93 4.29 -6.12
CA ILE A 202 -24.63 3.02 -6.34
C ILE A 202 -25.88 3.25 -7.23
N GLY A 203 -26.64 4.31 -6.94
CA GLY A 203 -27.81 4.68 -7.73
C GLY A 203 -27.43 5.14 -9.15
N ALA A 204 -26.33 5.86 -9.30
CA ALA A 204 -25.83 6.28 -10.61
C ALA A 204 -25.36 5.09 -11.45
N LEU A 205 -24.63 4.14 -10.85
CA LEU A 205 -24.20 2.91 -11.49
C LEU A 205 -25.38 2.06 -11.96
N SER A 206 -26.43 1.92 -11.12
CA SER A 206 -27.63 1.15 -11.50
C SER A 206 -28.33 1.74 -12.74
N ARG A 207 -28.44 3.06 -12.84
CA ARG A 207 -28.98 3.74 -14.03
C ARG A 207 -28.12 3.51 -15.26
N LEU A 208 -26.79 3.66 -15.11
CA LEU A 208 -25.85 3.54 -16.19
C LEU A 208 -25.82 2.12 -16.78
N PHE A 209 -25.75 1.10 -15.93
CA PHE A 209 -25.76 -0.29 -16.38
C PHE A 209 -27.11 -0.75 -16.93
N GLN A 210 -28.24 -0.24 -16.37
CA GLN A 210 -29.55 -0.48 -16.94
C GLN A 210 -29.66 0.09 -18.35
N GLN A 211 -29.22 1.33 -18.55
CA GLN A 211 -29.26 2.00 -19.85
C GLN A 211 -28.33 1.34 -20.88
N ALA A 212 -27.17 0.83 -20.42
CA ALA A 212 -26.23 0.09 -21.25
C ALA A 212 -26.65 -1.36 -21.55
N GLY A 213 -27.72 -1.87 -20.92
CA GLY A 213 -28.17 -3.24 -21.08
C GLY A 213 -27.16 -4.29 -20.56
N VAL A 214 -26.35 -3.93 -19.57
CA VAL A 214 -25.26 -4.75 -19.05
C VAL A 214 -25.73 -5.54 -17.82
N ARG A 215 -25.40 -6.82 -17.77
CA ARG A 215 -25.65 -7.67 -16.60
C ARG A 215 -24.52 -7.50 -15.60
N TRP A 216 -24.83 -6.98 -14.43
CA TRP A 216 -23.87 -6.67 -13.38
C TRP A 216 -24.35 -7.11 -12.01
N THR A 217 -23.48 -7.10 -11.03
CA THR A 217 -23.80 -7.41 -9.64
C THR A 217 -22.83 -6.75 -8.68
N ILE A 218 -23.28 -6.54 -7.44
CA ILE A 218 -22.41 -6.30 -6.28
C ILE A 218 -22.38 -7.60 -5.46
N SER A 219 -21.19 -8.01 -5.01
CA SER A 219 -21.07 -9.19 -4.13
C SER A 219 -21.21 -8.78 -2.67
N THR A 220 -21.98 -9.52 -1.89
CA THR A 220 -22.01 -9.35 -0.43
C THR A 220 -20.82 -10.00 0.28
N GLN A 221 -20.01 -10.79 -0.42
CA GLN A 221 -18.81 -11.43 0.13
C GLN A 221 -17.54 -10.63 -0.15
N THR A 222 -17.50 -9.93 -1.31
CA THR A 222 -16.35 -9.14 -1.75
C THR A 222 -16.88 -7.83 -2.32
N PHE A 223 -17.30 -6.93 -1.47
CA PHE A 223 -17.92 -5.66 -1.89
C PHE A 223 -16.99 -4.46 -1.74
N GLU A 224 -15.91 -4.57 -0.98
CA GLU A 224 -15.01 -3.46 -0.72
C GLU A 224 -13.63 -3.64 -1.38
N ALA A 225 -13.20 -2.59 -2.12
CA ALA A 225 -11.94 -2.56 -2.86
C ALA A 225 -10.76 -1.97 -2.08
N THR A 226 -10.98 -1.41 -0.89
CA THR A 226 -9.91 -0.77 -0.12
C THR A 226 -8.92 -1.81 0.40
N ASN A 227 -7.81 -1.97 -0.32
CA ASN A 227 -6.79 -2.95 0.05
C ASN A 227 -5.73 -2.34 0.97
N VAL A 228 -5.99 -2.38 2.27
CA VAL A 228 -5.07 -1.91 3.30
C VAL A 228 -3.77 -2.73 3.33
N GLY A 229 -3.80 -3.98 2.90
CA GLY A 229 -2.62 -4.83 2.78
C GLY A 229 -1.59 -4.28 1.79
N ILE A 230 -2.05 -3.69 0.67
CA ILE A 230 -1.16 -2.99 -0.28
C ILE A 230 -0.54 -1.77 0.40
N GLN A 231 -1.33 -1.01 1.15
CA GLN A 231 -0.85 0.18 1.85
C GLN A 231 0.21 -0.15 2.91
N MET A 232 0.04 -1.27 3.61
CA MET A 232 1.00 -1.78 4.59
C MET A 232 2.19 -2.52 3.98
N GLY A 233 2.12 -2.89 2.69
CA GLY A 233 3.05 -3.82 2.07
C GLY A 233 2.84 -5.29 2.49
N SER A 234 1.80 -5.61 3.25
CA SER A 234 1.53 -6.95 3.76
C SER A 234 0.82 -7.82 2.73
N LYS A 235 1.48 -8.86 2.24
CA LYS A 235 0.88 -9.85 1.32
C LYS A 235 -0.26 -10.64 1.98
N ALA A 236 -0.12 -10.95 3.27
CA ALA A 236 -1.11 -11.74 4.01
C ALA A 236 -2.43 -10.97 4.23
N VAL A 237 -2.37 -9.64 4.32
CA VAL A 237 -3.56 -8.77 4.44
C VAL A 237 -4.11 -8.41 3.05
N ALA A 238 -3.27 -8.46 2.01
CA ALA A 238 -3.65 -8.13 0.63
C ALA A 238 -4.32 -9.29 -0.12
N ALA A 239 -4.17 -10.51 0.38
CA ALA A 239 -4.75 -11.74 -0.20
C ALA A 239 -6.18 -11.96 0.27
#